data_e9895a495b84729d0929f8262f400272
#
_entry.id   e9895a495b84729d0929f8262f400272
#
_cell.length_a   1.000
_cell.length_b   1.000
_cell.length_c   1.000
_cell.angle_alpha   90.00
_cell.angle_beta   90.00
_cell.angle_gamma   90.00
#
_symmetry.space_group_name_H-M   'P 1'
#
loop_
_entity.id
_entity.type
_entity.pdbx_description
1 polymer ?
#
loop_
_entity_poly.entity_id
_entity_poly.type
_entity_poly.pdbx_seq_one_letter_code
_entity_poly.pdbx_strand_id
1 'polypeptide(L)'
;MNQDTKTKKPEKRTRDRKSYHHGDLYRALLDAAREEIAVNGAQSLTLASLARRAGVAQSAPYRHFADRDDLLVAVAVEGFQELSVTLRDAANLGGDDSGVRRIAAAYLRFGEQNVERYRLMFASRLVPDAPTDSLLSKAAEESYQLLLGCVSERGRSGPYGSATAVWAQLHGLVMLKADGFVPEPLVALLSELAL
;
A
#
# COMPACT_ATOMS: atom_id res chain seq x y z
N MET A 1 55.85 -53.51 -0.30
CA MET A 1 55.45 -52.26 0.36
C MET A 1 54.46 -51.57 -0.54
N ASN A 2 53.14 -51.87 -0.34
CA ASN A 2 52.05 -51.28 -1.07
C ASN A 2 51.45 -50.15 -0.22
N GLN A 3 51.45 -48.91 -0.78
CA GLN A 3 50.72 -47.80 -0.17
C GLN A 3 49.42 -47.57 -0.93
N ASP A 4 48.30 -47.92 -0.30
CA ASP A 4 46.95 -47.61 -0.79
C ASP A 4 46.66 -46.13 -0.61
N THR A 5 46.56 -45.41 -1.72
CA THR A 5 46.06 -44.03 -1.76
C THR A 5 44.52 -44.05 -1.85
N LYS A 6 43.84 -43.86 -0.76
CA LYS A 6 42.38 -43.66 -0.70
C LYS A 6 42.03 -42.24 -1.21
N THR A 7 41.46 -42.18 -2.39
CA THR A 7 40.88 -40.96 -2.97
C THR A 7 39.59 -40.58 -2.21
N LYS A 8 39.64 -39.44 -1.54
CA LYS A 8 38.50 -38.90 -0.77
C LYS A 8 37.51 -38.22 -1.73
N LYS A 9 36.31 -38.79 -1.86
CA LYS A 9 35.18 -38.29 -2.65
C LYS A 9 34.70 -36.92 -2.09
N PRO A 10 34.46 -35.88 -2.89
CA PRO A 10 34.02 -34.59 -2.37
C PRO A 10 32.58 -34.70 -1.84
N GLU A 11 32.39 -34.29 -0.58
CA GLU A 11 31.09 -34.12 0.03
C GLU A 11 30.27 -33.08 -0.73
N LYS A 12 29.10 -33.49 -1.21
CA LYS A 12 28.05 -32.61 -1.73
C LYS A 12 27.57 -31.72 -0.59
N ARG A 13 27.95 -30.44 -0.61
CA ARG A 13 27.32 -29.42 0.24
C ARG A 13 25.85 -29.34 -0.12
N THR A 14 25.02 -29.95 0.70
CA THR A 14 23.57 -29.74 0.74
C THR A 14 23.33 -28.27 1.03
N ARG A 15 22.90 -27.51 0.01
CA ARG A 15 22.30 -26.19 0.23
C ARG A 15 21.10 -26.40 1.12
N ASP A 16 21.14 -25.86 2.33
CA ASP A 16 19.99 -25.75 3.22
C ASP A 16 18.83 -25.12 2.46
N ARG A 17 17.86 -25.94 2.04
CA ARG A 17 16.55 -25.49 1.66
C ARG A 17 15.89 -25.03 2.98
N LYS A 18 16.00 -23.74 3.31
CA LYS A 18 15.14 -23.11 4.30
C LYS A 18 13.71 -23.53 3.96
N SER A 19 13.08 -24.30 4.84
CA SER A 19 11.66 -24.63 4.79
C SER A 19 10.90 -23.32 4.87
N TYR A 20 10.47 -22.80 3.73
CA TYR A 20 9.59 -21.64 3.64
C TYR A 20 8.22 -22.06 4.17
N HIS A 21 7.86 -21.61 5.37
CA HIS A 21 6.50 -21.76 5.89
C HIS A 21 5.53 -21.03 4.96
N HIS A 22 4.36 -21.61 4.67
CA HIS A 22 3.40 -21.04 3.70
C HIS A 22 3.00 -19.59 3.99
N GLY A 23 2.95 -19.17 5.26
CA GLY A 23 2.70 -17.78 5.66
C GLY A 23 3.84 -16.82 5.30
N ASP A 24 5.10 -17.31 5.32
CA ASP A 24 6.27 -16.49 4.98
C ASP A 24 6.31 -16.15 3.48
N LEU A 25 5.86 -17.10 2.60
CA LEU A 25 5.87 -16.86 1.15
C LEU A 25 4.82 -15.83 0.73
N TYR A 26 3.59 -15.91 1.25
CA TYR A 26 2.55 -14.91 0.98
C TYR A 26 3.04 -13.51 1.33
N ARG A 27 3.56 -13.34 2.54
CA ARG A 27 4.11 -12.05 3.00
C ARG A 27 5.28 -11.59 2.15
N ALA A 28 6.23 -12.46 1.83
CA ALA A 28 7.38 -12.15 0.99
C ALA A 28 6.98 -11.73 -0.42
N LEU A 29 5.92 -12.32 -1.00
CA LEU A 29 5.39 -11.92 -2.30
C LEU A 29 4.72 -10.55 -2.24
N LEU A 30 3.96 -10.24 -1.20
CA LEU A 30 3.36 -8.92 -1.00
C LEU A 30 4.43 -7.85 -0.78
N ASP A 31 5.45 -8.11 0.05
CA ASP A 31 6.55 -7.17 0.28
C ASP A 31 7.31 -6.88 -1.03
N ALA A 32 7.64 -7.93 -1.79
CA ALA A 32 8.27 -7.79 -3.10
C ALA A 32 7.39 -7.03 -4.11
N ALA A 33 6.07 -7.24 -4.08
CA ALA A 33 5.13 -6.53 -4.93
C ALA A 33 5.07 -5.03 -4.57
N ARG A 34 5.03 -4.69 -3.29
CA ARG A 34 5.04 -3.29 -2.82
C ARG A 34 6.31 -2.57 -3.26
N GLU A 35 7.47 -3.21 -3.10
CA GLU A 35 8.76 -2.65 -3.53
C GLU A 35 8.80 -2.44 -5.06
N GLU A 36 8.32 -3.42 -5.84
CA GLU A 36 8.28 -3.33 -7.30
C GLU A 36 7.34 -2.21 -7.76
N ILE A 37 6.15 -2.13 -7.16
CA ILE A 37 5.17 -1.07 -7.46
C ILE A 37 5.74 0.30 -7.11
N ALA A 38 6.40 0.46 -5.97
CA ALA A 38 6.97 1.74 -5.55
C ALA A 38 8.01 2.29 -6.53
N VAL A 39 8.76 1.41 -7.21
CA VAL A 39 9.84 1.81 -8.13
C VAL A 39 9.34 1.93 -9.58
N ASN A 40 8.54 0.98 -10.03
CA ASN A 40 8.23 0.78 -11.46
C ASN A 40 6.73 0.93 -11.78
N GLY A 41 5.90 1.20 -10.77
CA GLY A 41 4.46 1.24 -10.90
C GLY A 41 3.80 -0.14 -11.02
N ALA A 42 2.49 -0.19 -10.83
CA ALA A 42 1.74 -1.45 -10.86
C ALA A 42 1.78 -2.16 -12.22
N GLN A 43 1.97 -1.42 -13.32
CA GLN A 43 1.94 -1.98 -14.68
C GLN A 43 3.09 -2.97 -14.95
N SER A 44 4.25 -2.78 -14.30
CA SER A 44 5.43 -3.64 -14.47
C SER A 44 5.32 -5.00 -13.77
N LEU A 45 4.38 -5.14 -12.82
CA LEU A 45 4.28 -6.28 -11.94
C LEU A 45 3.78 -7.53 -12.65
N THR A 46 4.47 -8.67 -12.45
CA THR A 46 4.02 -10.00 -12.87
C THR A 46 4.31 -11.02 -11.77
N LEU A 47 3.47 -12.07 -11.64
CA LEU A 47 3.72 -13.15 -10.69
C LEU A 47 5.04 -13.88 -10.97
N ALA A 48 5.44 -13.98 -12.25
CA ALA A 48 6.70 -14.60 -12.64
C ALA A 48 7.92 -13.77 -12.21
N SER A 49 7.86 -12.42 -12.30
CA SER A 49 8.94 -11.54 -11.83
C SER A 49 9.11 -11.64 -10.31
N LEU A 50 8.00 -11.71 -9.57
CA LEU A 50 8.01 -11.87 -8.11
C LEU A 50 8.56 -13.24 -7.68
N ALA A 51 8.17 -14.32 -8.35
CA ALA A 51 8.71 -15.66 -8.07
C ALA A 51 10.23 -15.67 -8.20
N ARG A 52 10.75 -15.07 -9.29
CA ARG A 52 12.20 -14.95 -9.52
C ARG A 52 12.88 -14.11 -8.43
N ARG A 53 12.27 -12.98 -8.03
CA ARG A 53 12.79 -12.09 -6.99
C ARG A 53 12.80 -12.77 -5.62
N ALA A 54 11.74 -13.51 -5.29
CA ALA A 54 11.63 -14.28 -4.05
C ALA A 54 12.48 -15.57 -4.06
N GLY A 55 13.13 -15.92 -5.17
CA GLY A 55 13.95 -17.14 -5.28
C GLY A 55 13.15 -18.44 -5.20
N VAL A 56 11.88 -18.42 -5.61
CA VAL A 56 10.98 -19.58 -5.59
C VAL A 56 10.63 -20.06 -7.00
N ALA A 57 10.02 -21.25 -7.10
CA ALA A 57 9.53 -21.77 -8.37
C ALA A 57 8.46 -20.85 -8.97
N GLN A 58 8.42 -20.69 -10.30
CA GLN A 58 7.46 -19.82 -10.98
C GLN A 58 5.99 -20.15 -10.68
N SER A 59 5.69 -21.39 -10.32
CA SER A 59 4.35 -21.84 -9.92
C SER A 59 3.99 -21.54 -8.46
N ALA A 60 4.95 -21.13 -7.64
CA ALA A 60 4.71 -20.92 -6.21
C ALA A 60 3.75 -19.77 -5.88
N PRO A 61 3.82 -18.59 -6.57
CA PRO A 61 2.87 -17.51 -6.33
C PRO A 61 1.41 -17.88 -6.62
N TYR A 62 1.16 -18.74 -7.61
CA TYR A 62 -0.19 -19.18 -7.99
C TYR A 62 -0.90 -20.05 -6.93
N ARG A 63 -0.20 -20.43 -5.86
CA ARG A 63 -0.82 -21.06 -4.69
C ARG A 63 -1.47 -20.04 -3.74
N HIS A 64 -1.15 -18.76 -3.90
CA HIS A 64 -1.59 -17.66 -3.04
C HIS A 64 -2.45 -16.65 -3.79
N PHE A 65 -2.18 -16.45 -5.07
CA PHE A 65 -2.86 -15.47 -5.93
C PHE A 65 -3.29 -16.17 -7.21
N ALA A 66 -4.58 -16.10 -7.51
CA ALA A 66 -5.14 -16.70 -8.73
C ALA A 66 -4.50 -16.11 -9.98
N ASP A 67 -4.30 -14.81 -9.98
CA ASP A 67 -3.68 -14.05 -11.06
C ASP A 67 -2.97 -12.79 -10.52
N ARG A 68 -2.56 -11.93 -11.43
CA ARG A 68 -1.92 -10.64 -11.13
C ARG A 68 -2.88 -9.69 -10.42
N ASP A 69 -4.12 -9.65 -10.83
CA ASP A 69 -5.10 -8.71 -10.30
C ASP A 69 -5.48 -9.06 -8.87
N ASP A 70 -5.55 -10.35 -8.52
CA ASP A 70 -5.72 -10.82 -7.14
C ASP A 70 -4.57 -10.34 -6.23
N LEU A 71 -3.33 -10.38 -6.72
CA LEU A 71 -2.18 -9.81 -6.01
C LEU A 71 -2.30 -8.27 -5.87
N LEU A 72 -2.69 -7.55 -6.93
CA LEU A 72 -2.86 -6.10 -6.88
C LEU A 72 -3.97 -5.70 -5.90
N VAL A 73 -5.06 -6.46 -5.85
CA VAL A 73 -6.13 -6.31 -4.85
C VAL A 73 -5.56 -6.46 -3.44
N ALA A 74 -4.76 -7.48 -3.18
CA ALA A 74 -4.15 -7.68 -1.86
C ALA A 74 -3.23 -6.51 -1.46
N VAL A 75 -2.42 -5.99 -2.39
CA VAL A 75 -1.57 -4.79 -2.15
C VAL A 75 -2.42 -3.55 -1.88
N ALA A 76 -3.53 -3.36 -2.60
CA ALA A 76 -4.44 -2.24 -2.39
C ALA A 76 -5.15 -2.34 -1.02
N VAL A 77 -5.57 -3.55 -0.60
CA VAL A 77 -6.14 -3.80 0.74
C VAL A 77 -5.16 -3.38 1.83
N GLU A 78 -3.89 -3.83 1.76
CA GLU A 78 -2.86 -3.41 2.72
C GLU A 78 -2.66 -1.89 2.69
N GLY A 79 -2.69 -1.26 1.52
CA GLY A 79 -2.58 0.20 1.37
C GLY A 79 -3.70 0.95 2.10
N PHE A 80 -4.95 0.54 1.94
CA PHE A 80 -6.08 1.15 2.65
C PHE A 80 -6.03 0.89 4.16
N GLN A 81 -5.62 -0.31 4.59
CA GLN A 81 -5.45 -0.62 6.01
C GLN A 81 -4.38 0.26 6.66
N GLU A 82 -3.24 0.45 5.98
CA GLU A 82 -2.16 1.33 6.46
C GLU A 82 -2.62 2.81 6.50
N LEU A 83 -3.36 3.26 5.49
CA LEU A 83 -3.97 4.58 5.50
C LEU A 83 -4.92 4.73 6.68
N SER A 84 -5.80 3.75 6.95
CA SER A 84 -6.72 3.76 8.09
C SER A 84 -5.99 3.87 9.43
N VAL A 85 -4.90 3.12 9.60
CA VAL A 85 -4.05 3.22 10.81
C VAL A 85 -3.46 4.63 10.93
N THR A 86 -2.87 5.14 9.84
CA THR A 86 -2.27 6.49 9.80
C THR A 86 -3.26 7.59 10.17
N LEU A 87 -4.48 7.52 9.65
CA LEU A 87 -5.54 8.49 9.94
C LEU A 87 -6.04 8.37 11.40
N ARG A 88 -6.21 7.14 11.89
CA ARG A 88 -6.64 6.88 13.28
C ARG A 88 -5.60 7.39 14.29
N ASP A 89 -4.33 7.14 14.05
CA ASP A 89 -3.25 7.62 14.89
C ASP A 89 -3.22 9.16 14.90
N ALA A 90 -3.37 9.80 13.74
CA ALA A 90 -3.45 11.26 13.64
C ALA A 90 -4.68 11.84 14.36
N ALA A 91 -5.81 11.13 14.33
CA ALA A 91 -7.02 11.54 15.07
C ALA A 91 -6.81 11.52 16.59
N ASN A 92 -6.09 10.51 17.09
CA ASN A 92 -5.84 10.29 18.51
C ASN A 92 -4.75 11.19 19.10
N LEU A 93 -3.94 11.87 18.26
CA LEU A 93 -2.95 12.82 18.74
C LEU A 93 -3.65 14.02 19.40
N GLY A 94 -3.35 14.26 20.67
CA GLY A 94 -3.77 15.49 21.39
C GLY A 94 -3.05 16.72 20.83
N GLY A 95 -3.58 17.91 21.12
CA GLY A 95 -2.96 19.20 20.77
C GLY A 95 -3.99 20.27 20.43
N ASP A 96 -3.53 21.52 20.32
CA ASP A 96 -4.35 22.69 20.02
C ASP A 96 -4.79 22.74 18.54
N ASP A 97 -4.15 21.95 17.69
CA ASP A 97 -4.44 21.89 16.26
C ASP A 97 -5.74 21.14 15.98
N SER A 98 -6.48 21.57 14.97
CA SER A 98 -7.74 20.93 14.64
C SER A 98 -7.53 19.48 14.21
N GLY A 99 -8.34 18.54 14.74
CA GLY A 99 -8.27 17.11 14.35
C GLY A 99 -8.32 16.92 12.84
N VAL A 100 -9.13 17.74 12.13
CA VAL A 100 -9.21 17.74 10.66
C VAL A 100 -7.85 18.07 10.02
N ARG A 101 -7.13 19.08 10.53
CA ARG A 101 -5.82 19.44 9.97
C ARG A 101 -4.79 18.35 10.20
N ARG A 102 -4.78 17.70 11.37
CA ARG A 102 -3.87 16.57 11.65
C ARG A 102 -4.12 15.41 10.71
N ILE A 103 -5.40 15.04 10.50
CA ILE A 103 -5.80 13.98 9.59
C ILE A 103 -5.47 14.36 8.14
N ALA A 104 -5.76 15.60 7.73
CA ALA A 104 -5.39 16.08 6.40
C ALA A 104 -3.87 16.00 6.17
N ALA A 105 -3.07 16.42 7.16
CA ALA A 105 -1.62 16.30 7.11
C ALA A 105 -1.16 14.85 6.97
N ALA A 106 -1.77 13.94 7.72
CA ALA A 106 -1.47 12.50 7.69
C ALA A 106 -1.83 11.90 6.32
N TYR A 107 -3.00 12.24 5.79
CA TYR A 107 -3.45 11.82 4.45
C TYR A 107 -2.50 12.28 3.35
N LEU A 108 -2.13 13.57 3.35
CA LEU A 108 -1.22 14.14 2.35
C LEU A 108 0.17 13.51 2.41
N ARG A 109 0.72 13.29 3.63
CA ARG A 109 2.01 12.60 3.80
C ARG A 109 1.95 11.16 3.28
N PHE A 110 0.88 10.45 3.61
CA PHE A 110 0.70 9.08 3.12
C PHE A 110 0.71 9.03 1.59
N GLY A 111 -0.07 9.89 0.93
CA GLY A 111 -0.12 9.96 -0.53
C GLY A 111 1.23 10.33 -1.15
N GLU A 112 1.93 11.32 -0.59
CA GLU A 112 3.24 11.78 -1.07
C GLU A 112 4.34 10.72 -0.91
N GLN A 113 4.30 9.94 0.17
CA GLN A 113 5.27 8.88 0.45
C GLN A 113 5.00 7.58 -0.31
N ASN A 114 3.77 7.39 -0.82
CA ASN A 114 3.32 6.14 -1.41
C ASN A 114 2.69 6.32 -2.80
N VAL A 115 3.24 7.21 -3.63
CA VAL A 115 2.62 7.69 -4.89
C VAL A 115 2.08 6.56 -5.76
N GLU A 116 2.90 5.57 -6.11
CA GLU A 116 2.49 4.51 -7.03
C GLU A 116 1.46 3.54 -6.39
N ARG A 117 1.59 3.27 -5.09
CA ARG A 117 0.60 2.50 -4.36
C ARG A 117 -0.72 3.28 -4.20
N TYR A 118 -0.63 4.59 -3.97
CA TYR A 118 -1.79 5.48 -3.93
C TYR A 118 -2.54 5.49 -5.27
N ARG A 119 -1.81 5.54 -6.40
CA ARG A 119 -2.41 5.39 -7.73
C ARG A 119 -3.12 4.05 -7.90
N LEU A 120 -2.52 2.95 -7.43
CA LEU A 120 -3.15 1.64 -7.42
C LEU A 120 -4.45 1.64 -6.61
N MET A 121 -4.46 2.26 -5.43
CA MET A 121 -5.63 2.32 -4.54
C MET A 121 -6.78 3.13 -5.13
N PHE A 122 -6.50 4.30 -5.72
CA PHE A 122 -7.52 5.29 -6.06
C PHE A 122 -7.72 5.54 -7.55
N ALA A 123 -6.67 5.47 -8.37
CA ALA A 123 -6.75 5.77 -9.80
C ALA A 123 -6.94 4.52 -10.67
N SER A 124 -6.92 3.33 -10.08
CA SER A 124 -7.25 2.08 -10.76
C SER A 124 -8.75 1.79 -10.69
N ARG A 125 -9.21 0.81 -11.46
CA ARG A 125 -10.59 0.34 -11.38
C ARG A 125 -10.84 -0.72 -10.29
N LEU A 126 -9.83 -1.06 -9.51
CA LEU A 126 -9.93 -2.13 -8.50
C LEU A 126 -11.08 -1.90 -7.52
N VAL A 127 -11.18 -0.69 -6.93
CA VAL A 127 -12.24 -0.37 -5.95
C VAL A 127 -13.61 -0.26 -6.62
N PRO A 128 -13.78 0.53 -7.73
CA PRO A 128 -15.08 0.62 -8.40
C PRO A 128 -15.63 -0.72 -8.89
N ASP A 129 -14.76 -1.64 -9.30
CA ASP A 129 -15.17 -2.93 -9.86
C ASP A 129 -15.24 -4.05 -8.79
N ALA A 130 -14.82 -3.75 -7.54
CA ALA A 130 -14.82 -4.73 -6.46
C ALA A 130 -16.26 -5.03 -5.95
N PRO A 131 -16.55 -6.29 -5.58
CA PRO A 131 -17.80 -6.60 -4.87
C PRO A 131 -17.91 -5.80 -3.57
N THR A 132 -19.13 -5.31 -3.26
CA THR A 132 -19.39 -4.42 -2.12
C THR A 132 -18.98 -5.03 -0.76
N ASP A 133 -19.06 -6.36 -0.64
CA ASP A 133 -18.71 -7.11 0.58
C ASP A 133 -17.27 -7.61 0.61
N SER A 134 -16.47 -7.29 -0.43
CA SER A 134 -15.07 -7.70 -0.53
C SER A 134 -14.20 -7.03 0.56
N LEU A 135 -13.03 -7.61 0.82
CA LEU A 135 -12.04 -7.01 1.72
C LEU A 135 -11.57 -5.65 1.22
N LEU A 136 -11.42 -5.48 -0.11
CA LEU A 136 -11.00 -4.23 -0.71
C LEU A 136 -12.03 -3.12 -0.48
N SER A 137 -13.32 -3.38 -0.76
CA SER A 137 -14.39 -2.40 -0.54
C SER A 137 -14.50 -2.01 0.93
N LYS A 138 -14.40 -2.98 1.84
CA LYS A 138 -14.42 -2.71 3.29
C LYS A 138 -13.24 -1.87 3.76
N ALA A 139 -12.03 -2.17 3.30
CA ALA A 139 -10.83 -1.42 3.67
C ALA A 139 -10.86 0.01 3.11
N ALA A 140 -11.33 0.20 1.88
CA ALA A 140 -11.51 1.51 1.27
C ALA A 140 -12.57 2.34 2.05
N GLU A 141 -13.72 1.73 2.36
CA GLU A 141 -14.79 2.37 3.12
C GLU A 141 -14.32 2.77 4.53
N GLU A 142 -13.59 1.90 5.24
CA GLU A 142 -13.05 2.21 6.57
C GLU A 142 -12.19 3.48 6.55
N SER A 143 -11.27 3.59 5.58
CA SER A 143 -10.41 4.76 5.45
C SER A 143 -11.20 6.05 5.16
N TYR A 144 -12.26 5.94 4.35
CA TYR A 144 -13.16 7.05 4.07
C TYR A 144 -13.98 7.47 5.29
N GLN A 145 -14.51 6.51 6.05
CA GLN A 145 -15.30 6.79 7.27
C GLN A 145 -14.47 7.47 8.38
N LEU A 146 -13.18 7.16 8.50
CA LEU A 146 -12.28 7.86 9.41
C LEU A 146 -12.13 9.34 9.05
N LEU A 147 -12.01 9.67 7.77
CA LEU A 147 -11.97 11.06 7.30
C LEU A 147 -13.32 11.76 7.54
N LEU A 148 -14.44 11.08 7.22
CA LEU A 148 -15.82 11.55 7.43
C LEU A 148 -16.08 11.91 8.89
N GLY A 149 -15.75 11.03 9.82
CA GLY A 149 -15.98 11.22 11.25
C GLY A 149 -15.36 12.53 11.75
N CYS A 150 -14.11 12.77 11.40
CA CYS A 150 -13.40 13.97 11.86
C CYS A 150 -13.92 15.28 11.28
N VAL A 151 -14.49 15.27 10.07
CA VAL A 151 -15.08 16.47 9.46
C VAL A 151 -16.48 16.74 10.04
N SER A 152 -17.27 15.69 10.27
CA SER A 152 -18.65 15.79 10.76
C SER A 152 -18.76 16.31 12.19
N GLU A 153 -17.79 15.99 13.07
CA GLU A 153 -17.77 16.43 14.47
C GLU A 153 -17.71 17.95 14.65
N ARG A 154 -17.45 18.72 13.62
CA ARG A 154 -17.23 20.17 13.69
C ARG A 154 -18.36 21.03 13.15
N GLY A 155 -19.50 20.45 12.79
CA GLY A 155 -20.68 21.23 12.37
C GLY A 155 -20.42 22.16 11.18
N ARG A 156 -19.48 21.81 10.31
CA ARG A 156 -19.17 22.59 9.10
C ARG A 156 -20.33 22.45 8.12
N SER A 157 -21.10 23.50 7.99
CA SER A 157 -22.15 23.64 6.98
C SER A 157 -21.64 24.49 5.81
N GLY A 158 -21.91 24.04 4.61
CA GLY A 158 -21.57 24.75 3.38
C GLY A 158 -21.06 23.83 2.27
N PRO A 159 -21.06 24.29 1.02
CA PRO A 159 -20.72 23.43 -0.13
C PRO A 159 -19.27 22.92 -0.14
N TYR A 160 -18.37 23.58 0.59
CA TYR A 160 -16.94 23.21 0.67
C TYR A 160 -16.57 22.55 2.03
N GLY A 161 -17.51 22.47 2.96
CA GLY A 161 -17.27 21.92 4.31
C GLY A 161 -17.67 20.47 4.48
N SER A 162 -18.24 19.83 3.45
CA SER A 162 -18.59 18.40 3.53
C SER A 162 -17.33 17.54 3.52
N ALA A 163 -17.38 16.40 4.17
CA ALA A 163 -16.26 15.46 4.17
C ALA A 163 -15.84 15.02 2.77
N THR A 164 -16.79 14.88 1.86
CA THR A 164 -16.50 14.57 0.45
C THR A 164 -15.72 15.71 -0.22
N ALA A 165 -16.05 16.99 0.06
CA ALA A 165 -15.31 18.13 -0.48
C ALA A 165 -13.88 18.21 0.09
N VAL A 166 -13.71 17.97 1.37
CA VAL A 166 -12.38 17.86 2.00
C VAL A 166 -11.59 16.73 1.37
N TRP A 167 -12.19 15.56 1.24
CA TRP A 167 -11.51 14.43 0.58
C TRP A 167 -11.13 14.74 -0.87
N ALA A 168 -12.02 15.36 -1.65
CA ALA A 168 -11.73 15.73 -3.03
C ALA A 168 -10.54 16.70 -3.14
N GLN A 169 -10.42 17.67 -2.23
CA GLN A 169 -9.27 18.58 -2.18
C GLN A 169 -7.97 17.83 -1.86
N LEU A 170 -7.97 17.00 -0.80
CA LEU A 170 -6.80 16.23 -0.39
C LEU A 170 -6.38 15.23 -1.49
N HIS A 171 -7.34 14.50 -2.04
CA HIS A 171 -7.09 13.56 -3.13
C HIS A 171 -6.55 14.26 -4.38
N GLY A 172 -7.16 15.37 -4.77
CA GLY A 172 -6.70 16.19 -5.90
C GLY A 172 -5.25 16.65 -5.74
N LEU A 173 -4.88 17.15 -4.55
CA LEU A 173 -3.50 17.57 -4.26
C LEU A 173 -2.50 16.41 -4.38
N VAL A 174 -2.84 15.23 -3.83
CA VAL A 174 -1.97 14.04 -3.96
C VAL A 174 -1.80 13.66 -5.43
N MET A 175 -2.87 13.66 -6.22
CA MET A 175 -2.79 13.32 -7.64
C MET A 175 -1.99 14.35 -8.44
N LEU A 176 -2.20 15.66 -8.20
CA LEU A 176 -1.43 16.72 -8.84
C LEU A 176 0.07 16.64 -8.50
N LYS A 177 0.39 16.29 -7.24
CA LYS A 177 1.77 16.03 -6.82
C LYS A 177 2.37 14.84 -7.54
N ALA A 178 1.61 13.74 -7.59
CA ALA A 178 2.01 12.51 -8.26
C ALA A 178 2.29 12.72 -9.76
N ASP A 179 1.57 13.66 -10.38
CA ASP A 179 1.71 14.00 -11.80
C ASP A 179 2.73 15.13 -12.06
N GLY A 180 3.40 15.63 -11.00
CA GLY A 180 4.47 16.61 -11.10
C GLY A 180 4.02 18.07 -11.24
N PHE A 181 2.73 18.38 -11.06
CA PHE A 181 2.20 19.75 -11.14
C PHE A 181 2.42 20.56 -9.86
N VAL A 182 2.64 19.91 -8.72
CA VAL A 182 2.87 20.56 -7.42
C VAL A 182 4.27 20.23 -6.93
N PRO A 183 5.25 21.15 -7.01
CA PRO A 183 6.63 20.89 -6.58
C PRO A 183 6.80 20.92 -5.05
N GLU A 184 6.01 21.76 -4.32
CA GLU A 184 6.11 21.93 -2.88
C GLU A 184 5.67 20.68 -2.12
N PRO A 185 6.19 20.46 -0.87
CA PRO A 185 5.63 19.45 0.03
C PRO A 185 4.14 19.71 0.29
N LEU A 186 3.29 18.69 0.15
CA LEU A 186 1.84 18.86 0.24
C LEU A 186 1.37 19.42 1.58
N VAL A 187 2.09 19.10 2.66
CA VAL A 187 1.74 19.61 4.00
C VAL A 187 1.90 21.14 4.11
N ALA A 188 2.75 21.74 3.30
CA ALA A 188 2.90 23.20 3.27
C ALA A 188 1.62 23.91 2.76
N LEU A 189 0.83 23.24 1.93
CA LEU A 189 -0.42 23.77 1.36
C LEU A 189 -1.62 23.69 2.30
N LEU A 190 -1.48 23.05 3.48
CA LEU A 190 -2.58 22.90 4.43
C LEU A 190 -3.18 24.22 4.92
N SER A 191 -2.40 25.29 4.97
CA SER A 191 -2.88 26.61 5.35
C SER A 191 -3.80 27.26 4.31
N GLU A 192 -3.71 26.81 3.06
CA GLU A 192 -4.48 27.32 1.92
C GLU A 192 -5.79 26.54 1.73
N LEU A 193 -5.92 25.38 2.37
CA LEU A 193 -7.11 24.57 2.28
C LEU A 193 -8.22 25.08 3.21
N ALA A 194 -9.45 24.99 2.75
CA ALA A 194 -10.64 25.34 3.53
C ALA A 194 -10.97 24.25 4.56
N LEU A 195 -10.02 23.94 5.47
CA LEU A 195 -10.10 22.87 6.48
C LEU A 195 -10.60 23.37 7.83
#